data_079ca2bc626f0c419b8b9a37e103543c
#
_entry.id   079ca2bc626f0c419b8b9a37e103543c
#
_cell.length_a   1.000
_cell.length_b   1.000
_cell.length_c   1.000
_cell.angle_alpha   90.00
_cell.angle_beta   90.00
_cell.angle_gamma   90.00
#
_symmetry.space_group_name_H-M   'P 1'
#
loop_
_entity.id
_entity.type
_entity.pdbx_description
1 polymer ?
#
loop_
_entity_poly.entity_id
_entity_poly.type
_entity_poly.pdbx_seq_one_letter_code
_entity_poly.pdbx_strand_id
1 'polypeptide(L)'
;MKKAIIVTGATGSMGAAAVRALASKGITVVMACRNIEKALAIRSEITGKDSSACIYPLRIDLSRLSSIREFVNDVTSLAARDGFELAGLFNNAGVINRRYGLSDDGIERTLATNYVGPYLLTRLLLPYLSDGAHIVNMVSLTCRLASVRKDFFNRPIKKFRQLGTYADTKLALLLFSTKLAERLASDERHIHVNVADPGVVNSNMLSMGRWFDPLADVLFRPLCKSPEDGVRPALRALEYDGNAMYFKGESQKPIARRYHRHKLINWLWQQTASLCSLPD
;
A
#
# COMPACT_ATOMS: atom_id res chain seq x y z
N MET A 1 -21.80 -4.49 -12.83
CA MET A 1 -21.68 -3.50 -11.74
C MET A 1 -20.50 -2.57 -11.99
N LYS A 2 -20.49 -1.36 -11.41
CA LYS A 2 -19.33 -0.47 -11.50
C LYS A 2 -18.16 -1.07 -10.71
N LYS A 3 -16.95 -1.05 -11.27
CA LYS A 3 -15.75 -1.52 -10.61
C LYS A 3 -15.14 -0.41 -9.74
N ALA A 4 -14.81 -0.72 -8.49
CA ALA A 4 -14.17 0.22 -7.58
C ALA A 4 -12.78 -0.26 -7.16
N ILE A 5 -11.84 0.67 -7.07
CA ILE A 5 -10.49 0.43 -6.56
C ILE A 5 -10.29 1.24 -5.27
N ILE A 6 -9.88 0.56 -4.21
CA ILE A 6 -9.47 1.18 -2.95
C ILE A 6 -8.01 1.63 -3.08
N VAL A 7 -7.74 2.91 -2.78
CA VAL A 7 -6.39 3.47 -2.78
C VAL A 7 -6.03 3.93 -1.38
N THR A 8 -5.07 3.29 -0.72
CA THR A 8 -4.60 3.73 0.60
C THR A 8 -3.60 4.87 0.48
N GLY A 9 -3.59 5.79 1.45
CA GLY A 9 -2.76 7.00 1.39
C GLY A 9 -3.14 7.91 0.22
N ALA A 10 -4.41 7.93 -0.15
CA ALA A 10 -4.97 8.62 -1.31
C ALA A 10 -4.74 10.14 -1.32
N THR A 11 -4.43 10.75 -0.18
CA THR A 11 -4.13 12.18 -0.05
C THR A 11 -2.64 12.52 -0.14
N GLY A 12 -1.76 11.52 -0.23
CA GLY A 12 -0.34 11.70 -0.52
C GLY A 12 -0.12 12.01 -2.01
N SER A 13 1.08 12.48 -2.39
CA SER A 13 1.37 12.86 -3.78
C SER A 13 1.09 11.75 -4.78
N MET A 14 1.68 10.57 -4.60
CA MET A 14 1.43 9.40 -5.47
C MET A 14 -0.01 8.87 -5.35
N GLY A 15 -0.60 8.87 -4.15
CA GLY A 15 -1.98 8.45 -3.95
C GLY A 15 -2.96 9.34 -4.70
N ALA A 16 -2.79 10.67 -4.63
CA ALA A 16 -3.62 11.60 -5.38
C ALA A 16 -3.45 11.46 -6.91
N ALA A 17 -2.22 11.23 -7.38
CA ALA A 17 -1.97 10.92 -8.79
C ALA A 17 -2.69 9.63 -9.23
N ALA A 18 -2.66 8.57 -8.40
CA ALA A 18 -3.41 7.34 -8.66
C ALA A 18 -4.92 7.60 -8.74
N VAL A 19 -5.47 8.35 -7.77
CA VAL A 19 -6.91 8.69 -7.76
C VAL A 19 -7.32 9.40 -9.04
N ARG A 20 -6.55 10.43 -9.47
CA ARG A 20 -6.83 11.16 -10.72
C ARG A 20 -6.76 10.23 -11.93
N ALA A 21 -5.73 9.39 -12.02
CA ALA A 21 -5.55 8.48 -13.15
C ALA A 21 -6.65 7.40 -13.23
N LEU A 22 -7.13 6.88 -12.10
CA LEU A 22 -8.22 5.91 -12.07
C LEU A 22 -9.56 6.57 -12.39
N ALA A 23 -9.83 7.74 -11.80
CA ALA A 23 -11.04 8.51 -12.06
C ALA A 23 -11.17 8.90 -13.53
N SER A 24 -10.08 9.33 -14.19
CA SER A 24 -10.08 9.68 -15.62
C SER A 24 -10.38 8.50 -16.55
N LYS A 25 -10.27 7.26 -16.06
CA LYS A 25 -10.67 6.02 -16.75
C LYS A 25 -12.12 5.61 -16.43
N GLY A 26 -12.87 6.43 -15.71
CA GLY A 26 -14.24 6.11 -15.28
C GLY A 26 -14.32 5.05 -14.16
N ILE A 27 -13.20 4.73 -13.52
CA ILE A 27 -13.16 3.76 -12.42
C ILE A 27 -13.63 4.44 -11.13
N THR A 28 -14.52 3.80 -10.40
CA THR A 28 -14.92 4.27 -9.06
C THR A 28 -13.71 4.16 -8.11
N VAL A 29 -13.43 5.21 -7.33
CA VAL A 29 -12.29 5.23 -6.42
C VAL A 29 -12.73 5.41 -4.98
N VAL A 30 -12.33 4.49 -4.11
CA VAL A 30 -12.43 4.67 -2.65
C VAL A 30 -11.11 5.23 -2.13
N MET A 31 -11.13 6.48 -1.69
CA MET A 31 -9.97 7.19 -1.13
C MET A 31 -9.78 6.85 0.34
N ALA A 32 -8.99 5.82 0.65
CA ALA A 32 -8.68 5.42 2.02
C ALA A 32 -7.57 6.31 2.61
N CYS A 33 -7.90 7.19 3.57
CA CYS A 33 -6.97 8.20 4.10
C CYS A 33 -7.28 8.63 5.54
N ARG A 34 -6.29 9.24 6.21
CA ARG A 34 -6.48 9.80 7.56
C ARG A 34 -7.14 11.18 7.56
N ASN A 35 -6.80 12.01 6.58
CA ASN A 35 -7.29 13.38 6.47
C ASN A 35 -8.42 13.43 5.44
N ILE A 36 -9.66 13.45 5.92
CA ILE A 36 -10.86 13.50 5.10
C ILE A 36 -11.03 14.86 4.41
N GLU A 37 -10.69 15.97 5.07
CA GLU A 37 -10.80 17.30 4.49
C GLU A 37 -9.94 17.44 3.23
N LYS A 38 -8.68 16.94 3.31
CA LYS A 38 -7.80 16.91 2.14
C LYS A 38 -8.32 15.99 1.04
N ALA A 39 -8.95 14.89 1.39
CA ALA A 39 -9.55 13.98 0.42
C ALA A 39 -10.77 14.60 -0.26
N LEU A 40 -11.60 15.31 0.48
CA LEU A 40 -12.74 16.07 -0.06
C LEU A 40 -12.28 17.18 -1.02
N ALA A 41 -11.20 17.89 -0.71
CA ALA A 41 -10.63 18.89 -1.61
C ALA A 41 -10.15 18.27 -2.94
N ILE A 42 -9.45 17.12 -2.89
CA ILE A 42 -9.03 16.39 -4.09
C ILE A 42 -10.24 15.88 -4.88
N ARG A 43 -11.25 15.34 -4.20
CA ARG A 43 -12.50 14.92 -4.83
C ARG A 43 -13.14 16.09 -5.57
N SER A 44 -13.32 17.26 -4.90
CA SER A 44 -13.94 18.44 -5.51
C SER A 44 -13.17 18.95 -6.72
N GLU A 45 -11.84 18.90 -6.70
CA GLU A 45 -11.00 19.24 -7.86
C GLU A 45 -11.29 18.32 -9.06
N ILE A 46 -11.43 17.02 -8.82
CA ILE A 46 -11.66 16.03 -9.88
C ILE A 46 -13.09 16.12 -10.40
N THR A 47 -14.09 16.16 -9.51
CA THR A 47 -15.51 16.22 -9.91
C THR A 47 -15.91 17.56 -10.51
N GLY A 48 -15.18 18.64 -10.22
CA GLY A 48 -15.33 19.92 -10.88
C GLY A 48 -14.88 19.90 -12.35
N LYS A 49 -13.99 18.98 -12.73
CA LYS A 49 -13.55 18.77 -14.11
C LYS A 49 -14.36 17.68 -14.82
N ASP A 50 -14.80 16.68 -14.08
CA ASP A 50 -15.61 15.57 -14.56
C ASP A 50 -16.68 15.20 -13.53
N SER A 51 -17.89 15.66 -13.74
CA SER A 51 -19.03 15.43 -12.84
C SER A 51 -19.47 13.95 -12.77
N SER A 52 -19.05 13.12 -13.73
CA SER A 52 -19.35 11.67 -13.76
C SER A 52 -18.41 10.85 -12.85
N ALA A 53 -17.30 11.44 -12.37
CA ALA A 53 -16.32 10.76 -11.54
C ALA A 53 -16.91 10.33 -10.18
N CYS A 54 -16.85 9.02 -9.89
CA CYS A 54 -17.33 8.44 -8.66
C CYS A 54 -16.18 8.27 -7.65
N ILE A 55 -16.10 9.13 -6.64
CA ILE A 55 -15.00 9.17 -5.67
C ILE A 55 -15.57 9.21 -4.25
N TYR A 56 -15.16 8.26 -3.40
CA TYR A 56 -15.62 8.09 -2.03
C TYR A 56 -14.47 8.24 -1.04
N PRO A 57 -14.30 9.40 -0.38
CA PRO A 57 -13.38 9.54 0.73
C PRO A 57 -13.88 8.76 1.96
N LEU A 58 -13.06 7.83 2.46
CA LEU A 58 -13.30 7.08 3.69
C LEU A 58 -12.09 7.16 4.63
N ARG A 59 -12.37 7.26 5.93
CA ARG A 59 -11.34 7.38 6.96
C ARG A 59 -10.71 6.03 7.26
N ILE A 60 -9.37 5.99 7.28
CA ILE A 60 -8.57 4.87 7.78
C ILE A 60 -7.27 5.37 8.40
N ASP A 61 -6.88 4.81 9.53
CA ASP A 61 -5.52 4.89 10.06
C ASP A 61 -4.90 3.50 10.07
N LEU A 62 -3.97 3.26 9.12
CA LEU A 62 -3.29 1.97 9.01
C LEU A 62 -2.37 1.64 10.18
N SER A 63 -2.11 2.58 11.09
CA SER A 63 -1.37 2.30 12.32
C SER A 63 -2.24 1.81 13.48
N ARG A 64 -3.57 1.70 13.28
CA ARG A 64 -4.55 1.28 14.28
C ARG A 64 -5.39 0.13 13.76
N LEU A 65 -5.32 -1.02 14.40
CA LEU A 65 -6.02 -2.24 13.96
C LEU A 65 -7.55 -2.08 14.01
N SER A 66 -8.09 -1.34 15.00
CA SER A 66 -9.53 -1.04 15.08
C SER A 66 -10.00 -0.20 13.90
N SER A 67 -9.25 0.86 13.54
CA SER A 67 -9.61 1.72 12.40
C SER A 67 -9.64 0.98 11.07
N ILE A 68 -8.79 -0.03 10.90
CA ILE A 68 -8.80 -0.88 9.70
C ILE A 68 -10.07 -1.73 9.65
N ARG A 69 -10.51 -2.29 10.78
CA ARG A 69 -11.76 -3.08 10.86
C ARG A 69 -12.98 -2.21 10.60
N GLU A 70 -13.03 -1.03 11.20
CA GLU A 70 -14.09 -0.04 10.95
C GLU A 70 -14.17 0.32 9.47
N PHE A 71 -13.02 0.65 8.84
CA PHE A 71 -12.95 0.96 7.41
C PHE A 71 -13.47 -0.19 6.53
N VAL A 72 -13.15 -1.45 6.85
CA VAL A 72 -13.65 -2.60 6.08
C VAL A 72 -15.17 -2.69 6.16
N ASN A 73 -15.76 -2.48 7.35
CA ASN A 73 -17.22 -2.44 7.50
C ASN A 73 -17.85 -1.29 6.71
N ASP A 74 -17.24 -0.10 6.76
CA ASP A 74 -17.74 1.08 6.06
C ASP A 74 -17.70 0.90 4.54
N VAL A 75 -16.58 0.41 3.99
CA VAL A 75 -16.42 0.26 2.54
C VAL A 75 -17.28 -0.85 1.98
N THR A 76 -17.50 -1.95 2.71
CA THR A 76 -18.37 -3.04 2.28
C THR A 76 -19.84 -2.62 2.32
N SER A 77 -20.25 -1.89 3.36
CA SER A 77 -21.59 -1.29 3.45
C SER A 77 -21.83 -0.27 2.33
N LEU A 78 -20.85 0.56 2.05
CA LEU A 78 -20.89 1.53 0.95
C LEU A 78 -21.03 0.83 -0.41
N ALA A 79 -20.25 -0.23 -0.65
CA ALA A 79 -20.29 -1.00 -1.89
C ALA A 79 -21.68 -1.63 -2.13
N ALA A 80 -22.26 -2.20 -1.07
CA ALA A 80 -23.61 -2.77 -1.14
C ALA A 80 -24.69 -1.70 -1.38
N ARG A 81 -24.60 -0.54 -0.72
CA ARG A 81 -25.56 0.55 -0.85
C ARG A 81 -25.54 1.20 -2.23
N ASP A 82 -24.34 1.49 -2.77
CA ASP A 82 -24.16 2.26 -4.00
C ASP A 82 -23.96 1.38 -5.24
N GLY A 83 -24.03 0.04 -5.08
CA GLY A 83 -24.07 -0.94 -6.16
C GLY A 83 -22.77 -1.03 -6.98
N PHE A 84 -21.60 -1.02 -6.32
CA PHE A 84 -20.32 -1.28 -6.96
C PHE A 84 -19.59 -2.49 -6.36
N GLU A 85 -18.75 -3.13 -7.13
CA GLU A 85 -17.92 -4.24 -6.69
C GLU A 85 -16.48 -3.76 -6.38
N LEU A 86 -15.85 -4.39 -5.37
CA LEU A 86 -14.46 -4.12 -5.01
C LEU A 86 -13.53 -4.90 -5.94
N ALA A 87 -13.15 -4.28 -7.04
CA ALA A 87 -12.32 -4.88 -8.08
C ALA A 87 -10.81 -4.66 -7.87
N GLY A 88 -10.40 -3.92 -6.85
CA GLY A 88 -8.99 -3.77 -6.57
C GLY A 88 -8.65 -3.08 -5.26
N LEU A 89 -7.44 -3.39 -4.76
CA LEU A 89 -6.83 -2.77 -3.60
C LEU A 89 -5.41 -2.31 -3.93
N PHE A 90 -5.18 -1.02 -3.90
CA PHE A 90 -3.86 -0.44 -4.02
C PHE A 90 -3.32 0.00 -2.65
N ASN A 91 -2.49 -0.83 -2.05
CA ASN A 91 -1.74 -0.54 -0.83
C ASN A 91 -0.57 0.40 -1.14
N ASN A 92 -0.89 1.69 -1.35
CA ASN A 92 0.07 2.74 -1.67
C ASN A 92 0.61 3.45 -0.43
N ALA A 93 -0.14 3.51 0.66
CA ALA A 93 0.27 4.20 1.87
C ALA A 93 1.65 3.74 2.38
N GLY A 94 2.44 4.70 2.85
CA GLY A 94 3.71 4.42 3.50
C GLY A 94 4.24 5.65 4.21
N VAL A 95 5.03 5.42 5.26
CA VAL A 95 5.68 6.46 6.06
C VAL A 95 7.13 6.10 6.35
N ILE A 96 7.95 7.11 6.59
CA ILE A 96 9.29 6.99 7.15
C ILE A 96 9.32 7.83 8.42
N ASN A 97 9.08 7.21 9.58
CA ASN A 97 9.10 7.93 10.84
C ASN A 97 10.53 8.28 11.25
N ARG A 98 10.75 9.54 11.64
CA ARG A 98 12.06 10.05 12.05
C ARG A 98 12.52 9.54 13.40
N ARG A 99 11.57 9.25 14.30
CA ARG A 99 11.80 8.79 15.68
C ARG A 99 11.04 7.50 15.91
N TYR A 100 11.59 6.68 16.78
CA TYR A 100 10.86 5.52 17.29
C TYR A 100 9.59 5.98 18.02
N GLY A 101 8.51 5.26 17.82
CA GLY A 101 7.25 5.46 18.50
C GLY A 101 6.34 4.27 18.26
N LEU A 102 5.49 3.95 19.22
CA LEU A 102 4.52 2.89 19.12
C LEU A 102 3.15 3.43 18.67
N SER A 103 2.40 2.60 17.98
CA SER A 103 0.98 2.81 17.73
C SER A 103 0.16 2.52 19.00
N ASP A 104 -1.14 2.76 18.95
CA ASP A 104 -2.05 2.45 20.06
C ASP A 104 -2.10 0.93 20.33
N ASP A 105 -1.80 0.12 19.32
CA ASP A 105 -1.72 -1.36 19.43
C ASP A 105 -0.32 -1.84 19.88
N GLY A 106 0.58 -0.95 20.32
CA GLY A 106 1.92 -1.30 20.80
C GLY A 106 2.92 -1.68 19.70
N ILE A 107 2.61 -1.44 18.43
CA ILE A 107 3.45 -1.78 17.27
C ILE A 107 4.27 -0.55 16.86
N GLU A 108 5.56 -0.72 16.48
CA GLU A 108 6.36 0.40 15.95
C GLU A 108 5.64 1.04 14.75
N ARG A 109 5.51 2.37 14.75
CA ARG A 109 4.61 3.11 13.82
C ARG A 109 4.92 2.91 12.34
N THR A 110 6.21 2.78 11.95
CA THR A 110 6.56 2.51 10.56
C THR A 110 6.14 1.09 10.18
N LEU A 111 6.37 0.14 11.08
CA LEU A 111 5.96 -1.25 10.92
C LEU A 111 4.43 -1.37 10.85
N ALA A 112 3.72 -0.73 11.76
CA ALA A 112 2.25 -0.71 11.79
C ALA A 112 1.68 -0.20 10.48
N THR A 113 2.12 0.99 10.02
CA THR A 113 1.56 1.64 8.83
C THR A 113 1.95 0.94 7.52
N ASN A 114 3.22 0.51 7.39
CA ASN A 114 3.76 0.04 6.10
C ASN A 114 3.58 -1.45 5.85
N TYR A 115 3.34 -2.23 6.91
CA TYR A 115 3.28 -3.68 6.78
C TYR A 115 2.07 -4.30 7.48
N VAL A 116 1.91 -4.13 8.80
CA VAL A 116 0.83 -4.79 9.55
C VAL A 116 -0.55 -4.29 9.09
N GLY A 117 -0.69 -2.97 8.90
CA GLY A 117 -1.93 -2.38 8.39
C GLY A 117 -2.32 -2.87 7.01
N PRO A 118 -1.47 -2.80 5.98
CA PRO A 118 -1.73 -3.38 4.67
C PRO A 118 -2.01 -4.88 4.71
N TYR A 119 -1.31 -5.66 5.56
CA TYR A 119 -1.59 -7.08 5.77
C TYR A 119 -3.02 -7.29 6.28
N LEU A 120 -3.39 -6.63 7.39
CA LEU A 120 -4.72 -6.76 7.99
C LEU A 120 -5.82 -6.31 7.02
N LEU A 121 -5.66 -5.13 6.41
CA LEU A 121 -6.62 -4.59 5.45
C LEU A 121 -6.86 -5.58 4.29
N THR A 122 -5.77 -6.07 3.70
CA THR A 122 -5.86 -7.02 2.59
C THR A 122 -6.58 -8.31 3.02
N ARG A 123 -6.19 -8.91 4.15
CA ARG A 123 -6.78 -10.15 4.65
C ARG A 123 -8.27 -10.01 4.98
N LEU A 124 -8.69 -8.87 5.53
CA LEU A 124 -10.10 -8.60 5.83
C LEU A 124 -10.94 -8.30 4.59
N LEU A 125 -10.35 -7.70 3.55
CA LEU A 125 -11.05 -7.41 2.30
C LEU A 125 -11.16 -8.61 1.36
N LEU A 126 -10.29 -9.62 1.48
CA LEU A 126 -10.30 -10.80 0.59
C LEU A 126 -11.68 -11.41 0.34
N PRO A 127 -12.56 -11.61 1.36
CA PRO A 127 -13.88 -12.19 1.13
C PRO A 127 -14.83 -11.31 0.29
N TYR A 128 -14.54 -10.02 0.21
CA TYR A 128 -15.38 -9.00 -0.44
C TYR A 128 -14.86 -8.55 -1.81
N LEU A 129 -13.67 -9.02 -2.21
CA LEU A 129 -13.12 -8.72 -3.52
C LEU A 129 -13.85 -9.53 -4.60
N SER A 130 -14.14 -8.88 -5.73
CA SER A 130 -14.76 -9.52 -6.89
C SER A 130 -13.83 -10.51 -7.57
N ASP A 131 -14.39 -11.34 -8.43
CA ASP A 131 -13.62 -12.18 -9.35
C ASP A 131 -12.70 -11.31 -10.23
N GLY A 132 -11.48 -11.77 -10.47
CA GLY A 132 -10.46 -11.03 -11.21
C GLY A 132 -9.94 -9.76 -10.50
N ALA A 133 -10.17 -9.60 -9.20
CA ALA A 133 -9.72 -8.40 -8.48
C ALA A 133 -8.18 -8.31 -8.39
N HIS A 134 -7.67 -7.09 -8.37
CA HIS A 134 -6.24 -6.82 -8.33
C HIS A 134 -5.79 -6.26 -6.99
N ILE A 135 -4.80 -6.89 -6.36
CA ILE A 135 -4.12 -6.38 -5.17
C ILE A 135 -2.72 -5.93 -5.56
N VAL A 136 -2.44 -4.65 -5.42
CA VAL A 136 -1.12 -4.08 -5.70
C VAL A 136 -0.50 -3.49 -4.44
N ASN A 137 0.67 -3.97 -4.07
CA ASN A 137 1.41 -3.48 -2.92
C ASN A 137 2.58 -2.60 -3.38
N MET A 138 2.62 -1.34 -2.90
CA MET A 138 3.73 -0.42 -3.18
C MET A 138 4.95 -0.78 -2.31
N VAL A 139 5.94 -1.38 -2.94
CA VAL A 139 7.24 -1.72 -2.33
C VAL A 139 8.29 -0.64 -2.61
N SER A 140 9.56 -0.95 -2.47
CA SER A 140 10.67 -0.03 -2.74
C SER A 140 11.93 -0.80 -3.13
N LEU A 141 12.80 -0.17 -3.89
CA LEU A 141 14.14 -0.69 -4.19
C LEU A 141 14.93 -1.03 -2.92
N THR A 142 14.64 -0.35 -1.80
CA THR A 142 15.28 -0.59 -0.49
C THR A 142 15.08 -2.01 0.04
N CYS A 143 14.07 -2.76 -0.46
CA CYS A 143 13.88 -4.18 -0.14
C CYS A 143 15.14 -5.03 -0.38
N ARG A 144 16.02 -4.61 -1.31
CA ARG A 144 17.26 -5.34 -1.64
C ARG A 144 18.33 -5.25 -0.56
N LEU A 145 18.28 -4.23 0.27
CA LEU A 145 19.22 -3.93 1.36
C LEU A 145 18.62 -4.25 2.74
N ALA A 146 17.39 -4.76 2.77
CA ALA A 146 16.62 -5.00 3.97
C ALA A 146 16.80 -6.43 4.49
N SER A 147 16.46 -6.63 5.77
CA SER A 147 16.41 -7.95 6.37
C SER A 147 15.24 -8.09 7.35
N VAL A 148 14.47 -9.17 7.20
CA VAL A 148 13.51 -9.58 8.22
C VAL A 148 14.21 -10.57 9.17
N ARG A 149 14.11 -10.33 10.49
CA ARG A 149 14.68 -11.16 11.55
C ARG A 149 13.61 -11.54 12.56
N LYS A 150 13.88 -12.49 13.44
CA LYS A 150 12.92 -12.93 14.47
C LYS A 150 12.53 -11.83 15.48
N ASP A 151 13.35 -10.77 15.64
CA ASP A 151 13.04 -9.59 16.47
C ASP A 151 12.26 -8.50 15.70
N PHE A 152 11.75 -8.80 14.51
CA PHE A 152 11.11 -7.83 13.61
C PHE A 152 9.95 -7.07 14.27
N PHE A 153 9.08 -7.77 15.01
CA PHE A 153 7.93 -7.16 15.67
C PHE A 153 8.29 -6.52 17.05
N ASN A 154 9.36 -6.98 17.70
CA ASN A 154 9.77 -6.56 19.04
C ASN A 154 11.16 -5.91 19.02
N ARG A 155 11.47 -5.13 18.00
CA ARG A 155 12.76 -4.49 17.86
C ARG A 155 13.00 -3.48 18.98
N PRO A 156 14.11 -3.59 19.77
CA PRO A 156 14.43 -2.61 20.78
C PRO A 156 14.65 -1.22 20.21
N ILE A 157 14.25 -0.18 20.97
CA ILE A 157 14.38 1.23 20.56
C ILE A 157 15.81 1.59 20.11
N LYS A 158 16.83 1.09 20.81
CA LYS A 158 18.25 1.32 20.48
C LYS A 158 18.69 0.75 19.14
N LYS A 159 17.91 -0.17 18.55
CA LYS A 159 18.13 -0.75 17.22
C LYS A 159 17.30 -0.07 16.13
N PHE A 160 16.48 0.92 16.49
CA PHE A 160 15.70 1.66 15.49
C PHE A 160 16.62 2.46 14.57
N ARG A 161 16.41 2.31 13.26
CA ARG A 161 17.09 3.07 12.21
C ARG A 161 16.05 3.49 11.20
N GLN A 162 15.82 4.77 11.05
CA GLN A 162 14.78 5.35 10.20
C GLN A 162 14.67 4.63 8.82
N LEU A 163 15.71 4.68 8.01
CA LEU A 163 15.72 4.06 6.68
C LEU A 163 15.80 2.53 6.72
N GLY A 164 16.52 1.97 7.71
CA GLY A 164 16.62 0.52 7.88
C GLY A 164 15.26 -0.08 8.26
N THR A 165 14.54 0.52 9.21
CA THR A 165 13.20 0.09 9.60
C THR A 165 12.24 0.20 8.43
N TYR A 166 12.25 1.31 7.69
CA TYR A 166 11.46 1.46 6.45
C TYR A 166 11.77 0.35 5.43
N ALA A 167 13.04 0.11 5.15
CA ALA A 167 13.45 -0.92 4.20
C ALA A 167 12.97 -2.31 4.62
N ASP A 168 13.10 -2.65 5.90
CA ASP A 168 12.65 -3.93 6.46
C ASP A 168 11.13 -4.09 6.33
N THR A 169 10.34 -3.01 6.54
CA THR A 169 8.88 -3.07 6.34
C THR A 169 8.49 -3.28 4.88
N LYS A 170 9.24 -2.68 3.93
CA LYS A 170 8.99 -2.88 2.51
C LYS A 170 9.39 -4.28 2.03
N LEU A 171 10.45 -4.88 2.61
CA LEU A 171 10.74 -6.29 2.39
C LEU A 171 9.65 -7.19 2.96
N ALA A 172 9.16 -6.92 4.17
CA ALA A 172 8.06 -7.69 4.76
C ALA A 172 6.80 -7.63 3.89
N LEU A 173 6.47 -6.46 3.35
CA LEU A 173 5.34 -6.29 2.43
C LEU A 173 5.53 -7.08 1.11
N LEU A 174 6.75 -7.12 0.58
CA LEU A 174 7.09 -7.94 -0.59
C LEU A 174 6.94 -9.44 -0.29
N LEU A 175 7.43 -9.91 0.88
CA LEU A 175 7.28 -11.30 1.31
C LEU A 175 5.80 -11.66 1.53
N PHE A 176 5.02 -10.78 2.13
CA PHE A 176 3.57 -10.95 2.25
C PHE A 176 2.91 -11.09 0.89
N SER A 177 3.21 -10.18 -0.05
CA SER A 177 2.65 -10.23 -1.41
C SER A 177 2.99 -11.55 -2.11
N THR A 178 4.24 -12.00 -1.97
CA THR A 178 4.69 -13.28 -2.52
C THR A 178 3.90 -14.45 -1.93
N LYS A 179 3.75 -14.48 -0.60
CA LYS A 179 3.01 -15.56 0.09
C LYS A 179 1.52 -15.52 -0.21
N LEU A 180 0.94 -14.33 -0.30
CA LEU A 180 -0.47 -14.16 -0.65
C LEU A 180 -0.75 -14.66 -2.08
N ALA A 181 0.12 -14.32 -3.05
CA ALA A 181 -0.01 -14.81 -4.42
C ALA A 181 0.06 -16.35 -4.50
N GLU A 182 0.93 -16.99 -3.69
CA GLU A 182 0.99 -18.46 -3.58
C GLU A 182 -0.32 -19.04 -3.01
N ARG A 183 -0.85 -18.43 -1.94
CA ARG A 183 -2.08 -18.91 -1.29
C ARG A 183 -3.32 -18.76 -2.15
N LEU A 184 -3.35 -17.73 -3.00
CA LEU A 184 -4.47 -17.47 -3.90
C LEU A 184 -4.31 -18.13 -5.28
N ALA A 185 -3.24 -18.88 -5.52
CA ALA A 185 -3.00 -19.54 -6.81
C ALA A 185 -4.08 -20.55 -7.20
N SER A 186 -4.77 -21.12 -6.21
CA SER A 186 -5.90 -22.06 -6.38
C SER A 186 -7.27 -21.44 -6.03
N ASP A 187 -7.35 -20.13 -5.81
CA ASP A 187 -8.62 -19.45 -5.54
C ASP A 187 -9.40 -19.29 -6.85
N GLU A 188 -10.64 -19.79 -6.86
CA GLU A 188 -11.51 -19.77 -8.04
C GLU A 188 -11.87 -18.35 -8.51
N ARG A 189 -11.72 -17.35 -7.66
CA ARG A 189 -11.99 -15.93 -7.97
C ARG A 189 -10.85 -15.26 -8.76
N HIS A 190 -9.78 -15.96 -9.09
CA HIS A 190 -8.67 -15.45 -9.91
C HIS A 190 -8.11 -14.10 -9.43
N ILE A 191 -7.97 -13.91 -8.10
CA ILE A 191 -7.45 -12.66 -7.54
C ILE A 191 -5.96 -12.52 -7.87
N HIS A 192 -5.58 -11.40 -8.47
CA HIS A 192 -4.22 -11.08 -8.89
C HIS A 192 -3.46 -10.30 -7.82
N VAL A 193 -2.27 -10.76 -7.42
CA VAL A 193 -1.44 -10.11 -6.41
C VAL A 193 -0.09 -9.74 -7.00
N ASN A 194 0.18 -8.45 -7.11
CA ASN A 194 1.40 -7.92 -7.71
C ASN A 194 2.05 -6.84 -6.83
N VAL A 195 3.31 -6.51 -7.10
CA VAL A 195 4.03 -5.44 -6.41
C VAL A 195 4.54 -4.39 -7.38
N ALA A 196 4.57 -3.15 -6.94
CA ALA A 196 5.07 -2.02 -7.72
C ALA A 196 6.16 -1.26 -6.96
N ASP A 197 7.23 -0.90 -7.66
CA ASP A 197 8.32 -0.05 -7.16
C ASP A 197 8.29 1.28 -7.93
N PRO A 198 8.01 2.40 -7.25
CA PRO A 198 7.92 3.70 -7.89
C PRO A 198 9.27 4.24 -8.37
N GLY A 199 10.37 3.66 -7.87
CA GLY A 199 11.71 4.25 -7.97
C GLY A 199 11.88 5.41 -6.98
N VAL A 200 12.73 6.37 -7.33
CA VAL A 200 12.94 7.58 -6.53
C VAL A 200 11.97 8.66 -7.02
N VAL A 201 10.99 8.99 -6.18
CA VAL A 201 9.93 9.96 -6.50
C VAL A 201 10.07 11.20 -5.65
N ASN A 202 9.86 12.37 -6.24
CA ASN A 202 9.75 13.62 -5.49
C ASN A 202 8.49 13.60 -4.62
N SER A 203 8.64 13.18 -3.38
CA SER A 203 7.56 13.11 -2.42
C SER A 203 8.00 13.67 -1.08
N ASN A 204 7.05 14.10 -0.25
CA ASN A 204 7.30 14.60 1.11
C ASN A 204 8.01 13.58 2.03
N MET A 205 8.16 12.32 1.60
CA MET A 205 8.90 11.28 2.31
C MET A 205 10.43 11.46 2.23
N LEU A 206 10.96 12.21 1.26
CA LEU A 206 12.41 12.45 1.09
C LEU A 206 12.97 13.44 2.11
N SER A 207 12.15 14.27 2.73
CA SER A 207 12.59 15.19 3.78
C SER A 207 12.96 14.43 5.05
N MET A 208 14.27 14.26 5.29
CA MET A 208 14.82 13.50 6.43
C MET A 208 14.95 14.34 7.71
N GLY A 209 14.65 15.67 7.66
CA GLY A 209 14.78 16.61 8.77
C GLY A 209 16.22 16.84 9.18
N ARG A 210 17.16 16.74 8.25
CA ARG A 210 18.57 17.05 8.45
C ARG A 210 18.90 18.45 7.95
N TRP A 211 19.93 19.07 8.50
CA TRP A 211 20.35 20.42 8.14
C TRP A 211 20.69 20.60 6.65
N PHE A 212 21.03 19.50 5.96
CA PHE A 212 21.35 19.50 4.52
C PHE A 212 20.14 19.16 3.61
N ASP A 213 18.93 18.91 4.17
CA ASP A 213 17.73 18.66 3.37
C ASP A 213 17.47 19.73 2.31
N PRO A 214 17.64 21.07 2.59
CA PRO A 214 17.45 22.08 1.57
C PRO A 214 18.44 21.95 0.40
N LEU A 215 19.68 21.59 0.69
CA LEU A 215 20.71 21.38 -0.35
C LEU A 215 20.44 20.08 -1.13
N ALA A 216 20.05 19.02 -0.42
CA ALA A 216 19.64 17.76 -1.03
C ALA A 216 18.38 17.95 -1.90
N ASP A 217 17.42 18.76 -1.47
CA ASP A 217 16.25 19.11 -2.24
C ASP A 217 16.60 19.82 -3.57
N VAL A 218 17.50 20.77 -3.55
CA VAL A 218 17.94 21.49 -4.76
C VAL A 218 18.72 20.59 -5.72
N LEU A 219 19.61 19.73 -5.20
CA LEU A 219 20.49 18.90 -6.03
C LEU A 219 19.84 17.60 -6.53
N PHE A 220 18.97 16.98 -5.74
CA PHE A 220 18.44 15.64 -6.04
C PHE A 220 16.97 15.64 -6.48
N ARG A 221 16.14 16.63 -6.07
CA ARG A 221 14.75 16.71 -6.53
C ARG A 221 14.57 16.76 -8.04
N PRO A 222 15.42 17.47 -8.82
CA PRO A 222 15.29 17.47 -10.29
C PRO A 222 15.51 16.09 -10.92
N LEU A 223 16.21 15.19 -10.22
CA LEU A 223 16.46 13.82 -10.68
C LEU A 223 15.38 12.83 -10.24
N CYS A 224 14.43 13.27 -9.39
CA CYS A 224 13.34 12.44 -8.93
C CYS A 224 12.18 12.44 -9.93
N LYS A 225 11.52 11.31 -10.05
CA LYS A 225 10.30 11.18 -10.86
C LYS A 225 9.17 12.04 -10.30
N SER A 226 8.26 12.48 -11.18
CA SER A 226 6.98 13.04 -10.76
C SER A 226 6.13 12.00 -10.01
N PRO A 227 5.15 12.42 -9.20
CA PRO A 227 4.19 11.49 -8.60
C PRO A 227 3.44 10.64 -9.64
N GLU A 228 3.11 11.24 -10.79
CA GLU A 228 2.45 10.61 -11.92
C GLU A 228 3.30 9.50 -12.53
N ASP A 229 4.60 9.75 -12.75
CA ASP A 229 5.55 8.74 -13.23
C ASP A 229 5.82 7.66 -12.17
N GLY A 230 5.84 8.05 -10.90
CA GLY A 230 6.05 7.14 -9.78
C GLY A 230 4.92 6.12 -9.60
N VAL A 231 3.69 6.49 -9.93
CA VAL A 231 2.52 5.62 -9.79
C VAL A 231 2.28 4.73 -11.00
N ARG A 232 2.82 5.04 -12.18
CA ARG A 232 2.63 4.25 -13.42
C ARG A 232 2.84 2.74 -13.25
N PRO A 233 3.92 2.25 -12.59
CA PRO A 233 4.09 0.81 -12.39
C PRO A 233 2.93 0.16 -11.63
N ALA A 234 2.35 0.87 -10.65
CA ALA A 234 1.22 0.37 -9.88
C ALA A 234 -0.08 0.37 -10.70
N LEU A 235 -0.32 1.41 -11.52
CA LEU A 235 -1.47 1.45 -12.41
C LEU A 235 -1.43 0.31 -13.44
N ARG A 236 -0.25 0.03 -14.01
CA ARG A 236 -0.06 -1.13 -14.88
C ARG A 236 -0.30 -2.46 -14.16
N ALA A 237 0.14 -2.56 -12.91
CA ALA A 237 -0.07 -3.76 -12.09
C ALA A 237 -1.55 -3.98 -11.73
N LEU A 238 -2.35 -2.90 -11.63
CA LEU A 238 -3.81 -2.95 -11.42
C LEU A 238 -4.60 -3.40 -12.65
N GLU A 239 -3.97 -3.44 -13.82
CA GLU A 239 -4.57 -3.85 -15.09
C GLU A 239 -3.99 -5.16 -15.63
N TYR A 240 -3.12 -5.82 -14.87
CA TYR A 240 -2.40 -7.00 -15.33
C TYR A 240 -3.00 -8.29 -14.78
N ASP A 241 -3.58 -9.09 -15.67
CA ASP A 241 -4.18 -10.40 -15.37
C ASP A 241 -3.12 -11.48 -15.14
N GLY A 242 -2.38 -11.37 -14.05
CA GLY A 242 -1.36 -12.34 -13.64
C GLY A 242 -0.87 -12.09 -12.23
N ASN A 243 -0.11 -13.04 -11.70
CA ASN A 243 0.29 -13.09 -10.30
C ASN A 243 1.80 -13.00 -10.11
N ALA A 244 2.21 -12.56 -8.91
CA ALA A 244 3.59 -12.58 -8.42
C ALA A 244 4.58 -11.83 -9.32
N MET A 245 4.14 -10.71 -9.91
CA MET A 245 4.97 -9.85 -10.74
C MET A 245 5.47 -8.61 -9.99
N TYR A 246 6.65 -8.17 -10.35
CA TYR A 246 7.32 -6.97 -9.86
C TYR A 246 7.37 -5.93 -10.98
N PHE A 247 6.64 -4.83 -10.81
CA PHE A 247 6.57 -3.72 -11.76
C PHE A 247 7.49 -2.59 -11.32
N LYS A 248 8.32 -2.08 -12.25
CA LYS A 248 9.21 -0.94 -12.02
C LYS A 248 9.47 -0.18 -13.32
N GLY A 249 9.11 1.11 -13.38
CA GLY A 249 9.11 1.85 -14.64
C GLY A 249 8.34 1.10 -15.70
N GLU A 250 8.93 0.85 -16.85
CA GLU A 250 8.35 0.03 -17.93
C GLU A 250 8.65 -1.47 -17.78
N SER A 251 9.51 -1.85 -16.82
CA SER A 251 9.88 -3.25 -16.60
C SER A 251 8.81 -3.99 -15.80
N GLN A 252 8.52 -5.23 -16.23
CA GLN A 252 7.67 -6.19 -15.56
C GLN A 252 8.41 -7.52 -15.51
N LYS A 253 8.60 -8.07 -14.32
CA LYS A 253 9.36 -9.32 -14.11
C LYS A 253 8.71 -10.14 -13.00
N PRO A 254 8.79 -11.48 -13.05
CA PRO A 254 8.39 -12.30 -11.91
C PRO A 254 9.13 -11.87 -10.62
N ILE A 255 8.45 -11.94 -9.49
CA ILE A 255 9.10 -11.77 -8.19
C ILE A 255 10.22 -12.80 -8.08
N ALA A 256 11.43 -12.36 -7.73
CA ALA A 256 12.61 -13.23 -7.75
C ALA A 256 12.48 -14.42 -6.79
N ARG A 257 12.93 -15.60 -7.21
CA ARG A 257 12.84 -16.88 -6.46
C ARG A 257 13.34 -16.78 -5.03
N ARG A 258 14.34 -15.94 -4.74
CA ARG A 258 14.86 -15.74 -3.38
C ARG A 258 13.80 -15.26 -2.39
N TYR A 259 12.76 -14.53 -2.82
CA TYR A 259 11.68 -14.06 -1.97
C TYR A 259 10.68 -15.18 -1.70
N HIS A 260 10.36 -16.02 -2.67
CA HIS A 260 9.55 -17.23 -2.48
C HIS A 260 10.19 -18.22 -1.50
N ARG A 261 11.53 -18.34 -1.53
CA ARG A 261 12.32 -19.22 -0.66
C ARG A 261 12.86 -18.53 0.59
N HIS A 262 12.34 -17.36 0.95
CA HIS A 262 12.83 -16.63 2.12
C HIS A 262 12.53 -17.43 3.41
N LYS A 263 13.57 -17.68 4.22
CA LYS A 263 13.51 -18.56 5.41
C LYS A 263 12.40 -18.20 6.41
N LEU A 264 12.05 -16.92 6.49
CA LEU A 264 11.07 -16.41 7.45
C LEU A 264 9.71 -16.07 6.80
N ILE A 265 9.44 -16.44 5.55
CA ILE A 265 8.19 -16.05 4.88
C ILE A 265 6.95 -16.62 5.59
N ASN A 266 6.98 -17.91 5.95
CA ASN A 266 5.89 -18.55 6.70
C ASN A 266 5.78 -18.03 8.13
N TRP A 267 6.93 -17.89 8.81
CA TRP A 267 6.98 -17.30 10.16
C TRP A 267 6.39 -15.89 10.17
N LEU A 268 6.77 -15.05 9.21
CA LEU A 268 6.27 -13.67 9.08
C LEU A 268 4.76 -13.64 8.89
N TRP A 269 4.23 -14.52 8.03
CA TRP A 269 2.79 -14.66 7.81
C TRP A 269 2.07 -15.02 9.11
N GLN A 270 2.49 -16.08 9.79
CA GLN A 270 1.87 -16.59 11.02
C GLN A 270 1.94 -15.58 12.17
N GLN A 271 3.11 -14.97 12.38
CA GLN A 271 3.26 -13.96 13.44
C GLN A 271 2.39 -12.74 13.17
N THR A 272 2.24 -12.32 11.92
CA THR A 272 1.37 -11.19 11.59
C THR A 272 -0.10 -11.56 11.74
N ALA A 273 -0.50 -12.77 11.35
CA ALA A 273 -1.86 -13.27 11.55
C ALA A 273 -2.22 -13.27 13.05
N SER A 274 -1.35 -13.82 13.89
CA SER A 274 -1.51 -13.84 15.35
C SER A 274 -1.61 -12.41 15.92
N LEU A 275 -0.72 -11.50 15.51
CA LEU A 275 -0.73 -10.09 15.94
C LEU A 275 -2.05 -9.38 15.56
N CYS A 276 -2.64 -9.75 14.44
CA CYS A 276 -3.88 -9.20 13.93
C CYS A 276 -5.13 -9.96 14.40
N SER A 277 -5.00 -10.99 15.24
CA SER A 277 -6.10 -11.89 15.64
C SER A 277 -6.85 -12.46 14.44
N LEU A 278 -6.10 -12.90 13.42
CA LEU A 278 -6.63 -13.56 12.22
C LEU A 278 -6.26 -15.06 12.23
N PRO A 279 -7.08 -15.91 11.59
CA PRO A 279 -6.68 -17.28 11.29
C PRO A 279 -5.46 -17.32 10.35
N ASP A 280 -4.68 -18.44 10.38
CA ASP A 280 -3.50 -18.61 9.53
C ASP A 280 -3.86 -18.74 8.03
#